data_394e260bbf7e4cd1c965275176caafe0
#
_entry.id   394e260bbf7e4cd1c965275176caafe0
#
_cell.length_a   1.000
_cell.length_b   1.000
_cell.length_c   1.000
_cell.angle_alpha   90.00
_cell.angle_beta   90.00
_cell.angle_gamma   90.00
#
_symmetry.space_group_name_H-M   'P 1'
#
loop_
_entity.id
_entity.type
_entity.pdbx_description
1 polymer ?
#
loop_
_entity_poly.entity_id
_entity_poly.type
_entity_poly.pdbx_seq_one_letter_code
_entity_poly.pdbx_strand_id
1 'polypeptide(L)'
;MRLHLLLTTLAAGLTLAGMSAALAKDGNATAAEATAMVKKGVAFIKANGKDKGYAEITAKGGQFTDRDLYLTVYGMDGTVRAHGANEKMVGKNLIDLKDVDGKAFVKERVELASAKGTFWQDYKFTNPTTKKIEPKSMYCEKLDDAVVCGGIYK
;
A
#
# COMPACT_ATOMS: atom_id res chain seq x y z
N MET A 1 8.81 -76.43 -18.15
CA MET A 1 9.30 -75.11 -18.61
C MET A 1 8.19 -74.06 -18.45
N ARG A 2 8.26 -73.30 -17.35
CA ARG A 2 7.21 -72.31 -17.02
C ARG A 2 7.71 -70.89 -17.32
N LEU A 3 7.06 -70.25 -18.27
CA LEU A 3 7.36 -68.87 -18.69
C LEU A 3 6.64 -67.93 -17.75
N HIS A 4 7.42 -67.08 -17.01
CA HIS A 4 6.87 -66.05 -16.15
C HIS A 4 6.83 -64.72 -16.92
N LEU A 5 5.64 -64.26 -17.18
CA LEU A 5 5.37 -62.96 -17.80
C LEU A 5 5.33 -61.91 -16.69
N LEU A 6 6.32 -61.01 -16.68
CA LEU A 6 6.38 -59.85 -15.79
C LEU A 6 5.58 -58.70 -16.42
N LEU A 7 4.46 -58.36 -15.79
CA LEU A 7 3.65 -57.19 -16.14
C LEU A 7 4.21 -55.98 -15.37
N THR A 8 4.87 -55.06 -16.05
CA THR A 8 5.26 -53.75 -15.50
C THR A 8 4.16 -52.75 -15.71
N THR A 9 3.47 -52.40 -14.62
CA THR A 9 2.48 -51.30 -14.61
C THR A 9 3.19 -49.96 -14.47
N LEU A 10 3.12 -49.15 -15.53
CA LEU A 10 3.61 -47.77 -15.55
C LEU A 10 2.52 -46.89 -14.94
N ALA A 11 2.71 -46.41 -13.74
CA ALA A 11 1.82 -45.42 -13.09
C ALA A 11 2.18 -44.02 -13.59
N ALA A 12 1.37 -43.49 -14.49
CA ALA A 12 1.46 -42.08 -14.91
C ALA A 12 0.88 -41.18 -13.79
N GLY A 13 1.76 -40.54 -13.02
CA GLY A 13 1.40 -39.52 -12.05
C GLY A 13 0.98 -38.23 -12.75
N LEU A 14 -0.32 -37.93 -12.76
CA LEU A 14 -0.89 -36.66 -13.26
C LEU A 14 -0.73 -35.62 -12.15
N THR A 15 0.31 -34.78 -12.22
CA THR A 15 0.47 -33.63 -11.34
C THR A 15 -0.49 -32.54 -11.82
N LEU A 16 -1.63 -32.37 -11.13
CA LEU A 16 -2.47 -31.16 -11.26
C LEU A 16 -1.68 -29.99 -10.70
N ALA A 17 -1.08 -29.19 -11.56
CA ALA A 17 -0.59 -27.87 -11.22
C ALA A 17 -1.82 -26.99 -10.94
N GLY A 18 -2.15 -26.79 -9.67
CA GLY A 18 -3.19 -25.86 -9.24
C GLY A 18 -2.80 -24.44 -9.61
N MET A 19 -3.31 -23.94 -10.74
CA MET A 19 -3.32 -22.51 -11.03
C MET A 19 -4.26 -21.85 -10.02
N SER A 20 -3.71 -21.28 -8.95
CA SER A 20 -4.44 -20.31 -8.12
C SER A 20 -4.73 -19.09 -8.98
N ALA A 21 -5.91 -19.06 -9.57
CA ALA A 21 -6.45 -17.85 -10.16
C ALA A 21 -6.59 -16.84 -9.01
N ALA A 22 -5.77 -15.81 -9.01
CA ALA A 22 -5.97 -14.67 -8.13
C ALA A 22 -7.30 -14.05 -8.53
N LEU A 23 -8.35 -14.29 -7.74
CA LEU A 23 -9.64 -13.64 -7.90
C LEU A 23 -9.39 -12.13 -7.75
N ALA A 24 -9.80 -11.34 -8.75
CA ALA A 24 -9.81 -9.89 -8.66
C ALA A 24 -10.63 -9.51 -7.43
N LYS A 25 -10.03 -8.69 -6.55
CA LYS A 25 -10.73 -8.19 -5.36
C LYS A 25 -11.69 -7.09 -5.80
N ASP A 26 -12.98 -7.29 -5.55
CA ASP A 26 -13.99 -6.28 -5.78
C ASP A 26 -14.18 -5.38 -4.55
N GLY A 27 -14.66 -4.16 -4.77
CA GLY A 27 -14.99 -3.20 -3.72
C GLY A 27 -13.80 -2.38 -3.20
N ASN A 28 -14.03 -1.68 -2.09
CA ASN A 28 -13.02 -0.84 -1.44
C ASN A 28 -12.02 -1.69 -0.65
N ALA A 29 -10.83 -1.17 -0.47
CA ALA A 29 -9.82 -1.81 0.35
C ALA A 29 -10.21 -1.81 1.84
N THR A 30 -9.73 -2.81 2.58
CA THR A 30 -9.98 -2.98 4.01
C THR A 30 -8.85 -2.41 4.87
N ALA A 31 -9.13 -2.15 6.15
CA ALA A 31 -8.12 -1.70 7.12
C ALA A 31 -6.95 -2.70 7.26
N ALA A 32 -7.22 -3.99 7.18
CA ALA A 32 -6.19 -5.02 7.21
C ALA A 32 -5.26 -4.95 5.98
N GLU A 33 -5.83 -4.70 4.79
CA GLU A 33 -5.06 -4.53 3.55
C GLU A 33 -4.21 -3.25 3.60
N ALA A 34 -4.76 -2.14 4.11
CA ALA A 34 -4.01 -0.89 4.29
C ALA A 34 -2.81 -1.08 5.23
N THR A 35 -3.02 -1.71 6.38
CA THR A 35 -1.95 -2.02 7.34
C THR A 35 -0.89 -2.92 6.72
N ALA A 36 -1.28 -3.98 6.01
CA ALA A 36 -0.35 -4.89 5.36
C ALA A 36 0.47 -4.19 4.27
N MET A 37 -0.17 -3.34 3.46
CA MET A 37 0.53 -2.59 2.40
C MET A 37 1.54 -1.58 2.97
N VAL A 38 1.20 -0.87 4.06
CA VAL A 38 2.14 0.05 4.73
C VAL A 38 3.35 -0.72 5.26
N LYS A 39 3.15 -1.82 5.96
CA LYS A 39 4.26 -2.67 6.46
C LYS A 39 5.14 -3.18 5.32
N LYS A 40 4.53 -3.62 4.21
CA LYS A 40 5.26 -4.02 3.00
C LYS A 40 6.07 -2.85 2.43
N GLY A 41 5.51 -1.64 2.37
CA GLY A 41 6.18 -0.44 1.89
C GLY A 41 7.37 -0.05 2.78
N VAL A 42 7.19 -0.07 4.10
CA VAL A 42 8.27 0.18 5.07
C VAL A 42 9.41 -0.84 4.89
N ALA A 43 9.09 -2.13 4.80
CA ALA A 43 10.08 -3.18 4.57
C ALA A 43 10.82 -3.00 3.23
N PHE A 44 10.10 -2.64 2.17
CA PHE A 44 10.69 -2.40 0.86
C PHE A 44 11.67 -1.21 0.86
N ILE A 45 11.29 -0.09 1.50
CA ILE A 45 12.17 1.09 1.63
C ILE A 45 13.43 0.72 2.42
N LYS A 46 13.30 -0.02 3.53
CA LYS A 46 14.45 -0.48 4.33
C LYS A 46 15.41 -1.36 3.54
N ALA A 47 14.89 -2.26 2.72
CA ALA A 47 15.69 -3.20 1.94
C ALA A 47 16.35 -2.60 0.70
N ASN A 48 15.72 -1.59 0.07
CA ASN A 48 16.13 -1.06 -1.24
C ASN A 48 16.62 0.40 -1.19
N GLY A 49 16.49 1.10 -0.07
CA GLY A 49 16.79 2.51 0.08
C GLY A 49 15.63 3.42 -0.29
N LYS A 50 15.73 4.69 0.16
CA LYS A 50 14.67 5.70 0.01
C LYS A 50 14.35 6.00 -1.44
N ASP A 51 15.36 6.25 -2.27
CA ASP A 51 15.15 6.66 -3.67
C ASP A 51 14.37 5.59 -4.45
N LYS A 52 14.80 4.32 -4.38
CA LYS A 52 14.12 3.22 -5.04
C LYS A 52 12.76 2.94 -4.42
N GLY A 53 12.65 3.02 -3.10
CA GLY A 53 11.40 2.82 -2.38
C GLY A 53 10.34 3.86 -2.74
N TYR A 54 10.72 5.13 -2.79
CA TYR A 54 9.80 6.23 -3.12
C TYR A 54 9.39 6.21 -4.59
N ALA A 55 10.31 5.88 -5.51
CA ALA A 55 10.00 5.70 -6.92
C ALA A 55 9.00 4.56 -7.14
N GLU A 56 9.18 3.42 -6.47
CA GLU A 56 8.29 2.26 -6.56
C GLU A 56 6.89 2.56 -6.00
N ILE A 57 6.80 3.30 -4.87
CA ILE A 57 5.52 3.74 -4.30
C ILE A 57 4.78 4.69 -5.24
N THR A 58 5.51 5.56 -5.95
CA THR A 58 4.92 6.54 -6.88
C THR A 58 4.55 5.93 -8.23
N ALA A 59 5.11 4.78 -8.58
CA ALA A 59 4.87 4.11 -9.87
C ALA A 59 3.39 3.79 -10.06
N LYS A 60 2.84 4.19 -11.22
CA LYS A 60 1.44 3.90 -11.57
C LYS A 60 1.21 2.42 -11.78
N GLY A 61 0.16 1.87 -11.12
CA GLY A 61 -0.18 0.45 -11.24
C GLY A 61 0.87 -0.49 -10.65
N GLY A 62 1.78 0.03 -9.82
CA GLY A 62 2.80 -0.74 -9.14
C GLY A 62 2.25 -1.54 -7.94
N GLN A 63 3.17 -2.22 -7.24
CA GLN A 63 2.82 -3.13 -6.13
C GLN A 63 2.28 -2.42 -4.87
N PHE A 64 2.27 -1.08 -4.84
CA PHE A 64 1.78 -0.26 -3.74
C PHE A 64 0.52 0.53 -4.07
N THR A 65 -0.23 0.05 -5.07
CA THR A 65 -1.57 0.50 -5.44
C THR A 65 -2.48 -0.70 -5.65
N ASP A 66 -3.67 -0.68 -5.06
CA ASP A 66 -4.70 -1.71 -5.23
C ASP A 66 -6.08 -1.07 -5.06
N ARG A 67 -6.85 -0.94 -6.16
CA ARG A 67 -8.18 -0.31 -6.16
C ARG A 67 -8.11 1.15 -5.68
N ASP A 68 -8.76 1.48 -4.54
CA ASP A 68 -8.73 2.79 -3.89
C ASP A 68 -7.57 2.97 -2.87
N LEU A 69 -6.84 1.89 -2.55
CA LEU A 69 -5.69 1.88 -1.65
C LEU A 69 -4.40 2.22 -2.39
N TYR A 70 -3.65 3.14 -1.86
CA TYR A 70 -2.32 3.50 -2.31
C TYR A 70 -1.45 4.00 -1.15
N LEU A 71 -0.13 3.89 -1.29
CA LEU A 71 0.79 4.45 -0.31
C LEU A 71 1.14 5.90 -0.63
N THR A 72 1.41 6.64 0.45
CA THR A 72 2.04 7.95 0.43
C THR A 72 3.19 8.01 1.42
N VAL A 73 4.19 8.80 1.13
CA VAL A 73 5.30 9.07 2.05
C VAL A 73 5.46 10.57 2.20
N TYR A 74 5.47 11.04 3.44
CA TYR A 74 5.71 12.44 3.78
C TYR A 74 7.00 12.54 4.61
N GLY A 75 7.82 13.54 4.32
CA GLY A 75 8.87 13.97 5.25
C GLY A 75 8.26 14.56 6.52
N MET A 76 9.02 14.58 7.61
CA MET A 76 8.58 15.19 8.88
C MET A 76 8.42 16.72 8.77
N ASP A 77 8.89 17.32 7.67
CA ASP A 77 8.66 18.71 7.29
C ASP A 77 7.33 18.94 6.52
N GLY A 78 6.57 17.87 6.24
CA GLY A 78 5.33 17.93 5.45
C GLY A 78 5.52 17.85 3.94
N THR A 79 6.74 17.68 3.44
CA THR A 79 7.00 17.51 2.01
C THR A 79 6.65 16.10 1.55
N VAL A 80 5.88 16.00 0.47
CA VAL A 80 5.53 14.71 -0.16
C VAL A 80 6.79 14.10 -0.80
N ARG A 81 7.16 12.91 -0.36
CA ARG A 81 8.30 12.14 -0.89
C ARG A 81 7.86 11.09 -1.93
N ALA A 82 6.67 10.51 -1.75
CA ALA A 82 6.07 9.56 -2.68
C ALA A 82 4.54 9.63 -2.61
N HIS A 83 3.86 9.35 -3.73
CA HIS A 83 2.39 9.38 -3.78
C HIS A 83 1.85 8.46 -4.89
N GLY A 84 1.32 7.30 -4.50
CA GLY A 84 0.87 6.25 -5.43
C GLY A 84 -0.33 6.61 -6.32
N ALA A 85 -1.16 7.59 -5.92
CA ALA A 85 -2.31 8.01 -6.72
C ALA A 85 -2.06 9.30 -7.55
N ASN A 86 -1.06 10.11 -7.20
CA ASN A 86 -0.82 11.37 -7.89
C ASN A 86 0.65 11.82 -7.78
N GLU A 87 1.44 11.47 -8.77
CA GLU A 87 2.87 11.84 -8.85
C GLU A 87 3.14 13.35 -8.82
N LYS A 88 2.17 14.19 -9.27
CA LYS A 88 2.30 15.65 -9.27
C LYS A 88 2.35 16.27 -7.88
N MET A 89 2.03 15.49 -6.85
CA MET A 89 2.15 15.92 -5.45
C MET A 89 3.57 15.78 -4.91
N VAL A 90 4.39 14.92 -5.50
CA VAL A 90 5.77 14.69 -5.06
C VAL A 90 6.59 15.99 -5.12
N GLY A 91 7.33 16.26 -4.06
CA GLY A 91 8.13 17.47 -3.89
C GLY A 91 7.37 18.68 -3.32
N LYS A 92 6.04 18.65 -3.24
CA LYS A 92 5.27 19.75 -2.66
C LYS A 92 5.27 19.65 -1.14
N ASN A 93 5.42 20.79 -0.47
CA ASN A 93 5.20 20.88 0.97
C ASN A 93 3.70 21.14 1.21
N LEU A 94 3.07 20.23 1.94
CA LEU A 94 1.63 20.26 2.20
C LEU A 94 1.31 20.41 3.71
N ILE A 95 2.25 20.92 4.50
CA ILE A 95 2.11 21.01 5.96
C ILE A 95 0.85 21.81 6.37
N ASP A 96 0.52 22.85 5.62
CA ASP A 96 -0.63 23.72 5.89
C ASP A 96 -1.89 23.35 5.09
N LEU A 97 -1.83 22.27 4.29
CA LEU A 97 -2.98 21.82 3.51
C LEU A 97 -4.10 21.36 4.46
N LYS A 98 -5.30 21.88 4.21
CA LYS A 98 -6.52 21.52 4.95
C LYS A 98 -7.45 20.71 4.07
N ASP A 99 -8.17 19.79 4.69
CA ASP A 99 -9.29 19.13 4.04
C ASP A 99 -10.54 20.06 3.98
N VAL A 100 -11.63 19.55 3.43
CA VAL A 100 -12.88 20.33 3.26
C VAL A 100 -13.53 20.74 4.58
N ASP A 101 -13.19 20.09 5.69
CA ASP A 101 -13.64 20.43 7.03
C ASP A 101 -12.67 21.40 7.77
N GLY A 102 -11.60 21.83 7.10
CA GLY A 102 -10.59 22.73 7.65
C GLY A 102 -9.50 22.05 8.49
N LYS A 103 -9.43 20.72 8.46
CA LYS A 103 -8.44 19.94 9.20
C LYS A 103 -7.07 19.98 8.51
N ALA A 104 -6.05 20.48 9.19
CA ALA A 104 -4.66 20.47 8.72
C ALA A 104 -4.06 19.05 8.90
N PHE A 105 -4.49 18.13 8.06
CA PHE A 105 -4.23 16.68 8.23
C PHE A 105 -2.76 16.28 8.03
N VAL A 106 -1.98 17.01 7.24
CA VAL A 106 -0.53 16.72 7.09
C VAL A 106 0.23 17.13 8.35
N LYS A 107 -0.09 18.31 8.92
CA LYS A 107 0.48 18.77 10.18
C LYS A 107 0.19 17.79 11.32
N GLU A 108 -1.08 17.42 11.50
CA GLU A 108 -1.48 16.42 12.51
C GLU A 108 -0.77 15.08 12.30
N ARG A 109 -0.60 14.63 11.04
CA ARG A 109 0.11 13.40 10.70
C ARG A 109 1.56 13.39 11.18
N VAL A 110 2.28 14.48 10.96
CA VAL A 110 3.66 14.65 11.42
C VAL A 110 3.74 14.67 12.95
N GLU A 111 2.81 15.36 13.60
CA GLU A 111 2.71 15.39 15.07
C GLU A 111 2.42 14.00 15.63
N LEU A 112 1.47 13.26 15.08
CA LEU A 112 1.13 11.89 15.48
C LEU A 112 2.31 10.93 15.25
N ALA A 113 3.00 11.05 14.11
CA ALA A 113 4.19 10.25 13.82
C ALA A 113 5.31 10.48 14.84
N SER A 114 5.51 11.71 15.25
CA SER A 114 6.51 12.06 16.30
C SER A 114 6.13 11.51 17.67
N ALA A 115 4.84 11.57 18.02
CA ALA A 115 4.36 11.18 19.34
C ALA A 115 4.15 9.66 19.50
N LYS A 116 3.70 8.96 18.45
CA LYS A 116 3.21 7.57 18.54
C LYS A 116 3.99 6.55 17.70
N GLY A 117 4.66 7.00 16.64
CA GLY A 117 5.32 6.10 15.68
C GLY A 117 4.36 5.40 14.72
N THR A 118 3.32 4.72 15.23
CA THR A 118 2.24 4.09 14.45
C THR A 118 0.89 4.61 14.91
N PHE A 119 -0.04 4.87 13.96
CA PHE A 119 -1.34 5.45 14.28
C PHE A 119 -2.33 5.32 13.12
N TRP A 120 -3.61 5.51 13.43
CA TRP A 120 -4.67 5.78 12.46
C TRP A 120 -5.06 7.25 12.51
N GLN A 121 -5.39 7.81 11.33
CA GLN A 121 -5.83 9.21 11.19
C GLN A 121 -7.03 9.28 10.26
N ASP A 122 -8.08 9.98 10.66
CA ASP A 122 -9.26 10.26 9.85
C ASP A 122 -9.22 11.67 9.28
N TYR A 123 -9.54 11.82 8.00
CA TYR A 123 -9.69 13.10 7.29
C TYR A 123 -10.51 12.88 6.02
N LYS A 124 -10.78 13.92 5.23
CA LYS A 124 -11.46 13.79 3.94
C LYS A 124 -10.50 14.04 2.78
N PHE A 125 -10.55 13.21 1.77
CA PHE A 125 -9.69 13.34 0.60
C PHE A 125 -10.33 12.77 -0.66
N THR A 126 -9.79 13.14 -1.83
CA THR A 126 -10.28 12.65 -3.12
C THR A 126 -9.97 11.17 -3.28
N ASN A 127 -11.00 10.36 -3.47
CA ASN A 127 -10.89 8.95 -3.80
C ASN A 127 -10.43 8.81 -5.26
N PRO A 128 -9.33 8.07 -5.55
CA PRO A 128 -8.80 7.95 -6.91
C PRO A 128 -9.72 7.18 -7.86
N THR A 129 -10.63 6.36 -7.34
CA THR A 129 -11.56 5.56 -8.16
C THR A 129 -12.85 6.32 -8.45
N THR A 130 -13.47 6.95 -7.46
CA THR A 130 -14.74 7.68 -7.61
C THR A 130 -14.58 9.12 -8.04
N LYS A 131 -13.38 9.70 -7.87
CA LYS A 131 -13.04 11.12 -8.07
C LYS A 131 -13.80 12.10 -7.15
N LYS A 132 -14.43 11.58 -6.10
CA LYS A 132 -15.18 12.36 -5.10
C LYS A 132 -14.32 12.54 -3.84
N ILE A 133 -14.62 13.62 -3.09
CA ILE A 133 -14.07 13.80 -1.74
C ILE A 133 -14.89 12.94 -0.79
N GLU A 134 -14.22 12.00 -0.13
CA GLU A 134 -14.84 11.01 0.75
C GLU A 134 -14.09 10.92 2.07
N PRO A 135 -14.76 10.46 3.15
CA PRO A 135 -14.08 10.14 4.40
C PRO A 135 -13.00 9.08 4.19
N LYS A 136 -11.81 9.33 4.72
CA LYS A 136 -10.65 8.45 4.61
C LYS A 136 -10.06 8.16 5.98
N SER A 137 -9.76 6.90 6.25
CA SER A 137 -9.00 6.46 7.42
C SER A 137 -7.66 5.94 6.97
N MET A 138 -6.59 6.51 7.49
CA MET A 138 -5.22 6.25 7.03
C MET A 138 -4.37 5.66 8.15
N TYR A 139 -3.82 4.48 7.92
CA TYR A 139 -2.81 3.87 8.78
C TYR A 139 -1.42 4.39 8.41
N CYS A 140 -0.63 4.75 9.39
CA CYS A 140 0.69 5.33 9.19
C CYS A 140 1.74 4.68 10.10
N GLU A 141 2.96 4.54 9.59
CA GLU A 141 4.15 4.16 10.35
C GLU A 141 5.29 5.15 10.10
N LYS A 142 5.90 5.62 11.18
CA LYS A 142 7.12 6.44 11.09
C LYS A 142 8.30 5.57 10.66
N LEU A 143 9.07 6.07 9.71
CA LEU A 143 10.32 5.47 9.23
C LEU A 143 11.38 6.57 9.13
N ASP A 144 12.31 6.60 10.08
CA ASP A 144 13.37 7.61 10.19
C ASP A 144 12.81 9.06 10.19
N ASP A 145 13.13 9.83 9.15
CA ASP A 145 12.70 11.21 8.90
C ASP A 145 11.43 11.33 8.03
N ALA A 146 10.70 10.25 7.88
CA ALA A 146 9.48 10.19 7.08
C ALA A 146 8.36 9.39 7.77
N VAL A 147 7.16 9.52 7.24
CA VAL A 147 6.00 8.72 7.63
C VAL A 147 5.39 8.08 6.38
N VAL A 148 5.23 6.75 6.42
CA VAL A 148 4.64 5.93 5.36
C VAL A 148 3.20 5.64 5.71
N CYS A 149 2.28 5.95 4.83
CA CYS A 149 0.85 5.83 5.08
C CYS A 149 0.11 5.14 3.93
N GLY A 150 -0.93 4.41 4.27
CA GLY A 150 -1.91 3.87 3.34
C GLY A 150 -3.29 3.89 3.98
N GLY A 151 -4.34 4.18 3.22
CA GLY A 151 -5.66 4.39 3.80
C GLY A 151 -6.80 3.85 2.97
N ILE A 152 -7.93 3.70 3.64
CA ILE A 152 -9.20 3.22 3.09
C ILE A 152 -10.20 4.37 3.04
N TYR A 153 -11.11 4.33 2.07
CA TYR A 153 -12.27 5.20 2.00
C TYR A 153 -13.48 4.52 2.63
N LYS A 154 -14.34 5.32 3.31
CA LYS A 154 -15.51 4.84 4.05
C LYS A 154 -16.80 5.13 3.30
#